data_408205fcee1d827d73f566b8fc7a5461
#
_entry.id   408205fcee1d827d73f566b8fc7a5461
#
_cell.length_a   1.000
_cell.length_b   1.000
_cell.length_c   1.000
_cell.angle_alpha   90.00
_cell.angle_beta   90.00
_cell.angle_gamma   90.00
#
_symmetry.space_group_name_H-M   'P 1'
#
loop_
_entity.id
_entity.type
_entity.pdbx_description
1 polymer ?
#
loop_
_entity_poly.entity_id
_entity_poly.type
_entity_poly.pdbx_seq_one_letter_code
_entity_poly.pdbx_strand_id
1 'polypeptide(L)'
;MPSFDTRTVILVAFLINGLFFATLFALYRSLANTLRGLGKGVWASTAWAAGSGLVLARGLIPDSLSLLGGNLAISGGILLMYAALNCYMRPNAAQSRWLAGVAVLGVLGMSGCFLLGTYADVLAFTTAYNAVFLFAAATVVQGTKSSGFAQRFTAFSLWLAAATSGLRFLVCIFSDKTVSLVVDPTQFQKVYLSLLAFSIIATLMGFTLLTYELLNEMLAAANTNLESKVAERTADLRLEIERKQSLERLVSSTAEAERLRIGTELHDDLGQRLTGISLVSEVLSRELWKIGHVLAGHADAIQEASSDAIAQVRRLAHGLMPVFPEPEGFTAALALLAKTSTVPGMLCKFECEEAVEIKNQDVVANLFRIAQEAVSNAIRHSEARTVTIRLDVESGKVVFSVTDDGLGFAWPLLNRENMHGRGLGIMDFRASLIQYRFNVKCAPGQGCSIRVIEC
;
A
#
# COMPACT_ATOMS: atom_id res chain seq x y z
N MET A 1 13.79 -28.11 -55.62
CA MET A 1 13.31 -27.64 -54.30
C MET A 1 13.54 -28.77 -53.32
N PRO A 2 14.13 -28.58 -52.15
CA PRO A 2 14.31 -29.64 -51.17
C PRO A 2 12.92 -30.18 -50.80
N SER A 3 12.70 -31.47 -51.06
CA SER A 3 11.45 -32.12 -50.67
C SER A 3 11.36 -32.13 -49.15
N PHE A 4 10.46 -31.34 -48.57
CA PHE A 4 10.17 -31.38 -47.13
C PHE A 4 9.74 -32.83 -46.80
N ASP A 5 10.58 -33.53 -46.03
CA ASP A 5 10.26 -34.87 -45.56
C ASP A 5 9.11 -34.79 -44.55
N THR A 6 8.11 -35.65 -44.70
CA THR A 6 6.96 -35.74 -43.78
C THR A 6 7.39 -35.91 -42.33
N ARG A 7 8.49 -36.61 -42.07
CA ARG A 7 9.06 -36.77 -40.72
C ARG A 7 9.55 -35.47 -40.13
N THR A 8 10.15 -34.59 -40.95
CA THR A 8 10.60 -33.26 -40.49
C THR A 8 9.41 -32.40 -40.07
N VAL A 9 8.28 -32.41 -40.80
CA VAL A 9 7.09 -31.66 -40.42
C VAL A 9 6.50 -32.15 -39.09
N ILE A 10 6.43 -33.47 -38.89
CA ILE A 10 5.93 -34.05 -37.66
C ILE A 10 6.85 -33.79 -36.49
N LEU A 11 8.18 -33.84 -36.68
CA LEU A 11 9.17 -33.51 -35.67
C LEU A 11 9.04 -32.03 -35.21
N VAL A 12 8.93 -31.12 -36.15
CA VAL A 12 8.71 -29.70 -35.86
C VAL A 12 7.43 -29.48 -35.07
N ALA A 13 6.32 -30.13 -35.50
CA ALA A 13 5.05 -30.07 -34.79
C ALA A 13 5.17 -30.63 -33.36
N PHE A 14 5.88 -31.75 -33.18
CA PHE A 14 6.13 -32.36 -31.87
C PHE A 14 6.89 -31.39 -30.95
N LEU A 15 8.00 -30.78 -31.40
CA LEU A 15 8.79 -29.86 -30.63
C LEU A 15 8.01 -28.59 -30.23
N ILE A 16 7.25 -28.02 -31.16
CA ILE A 16 6.44 -26.85 -30.90
C ILE A 16 5.30 -27.17 -29.90
N ASN A 17 4.63 -28.31 -30.05
CA ASN A 17 3.61 -28.74 -29.07
C ASN A 17 4.22 -28.94 -27.68
N GLY A 18 5.43 -29.48 -27.57
CA GLY A 18 6.17 -29.58 -26.31
C GLY A 18 6.46 -28.22 -25.67
N LEU A 19 6.83 -27.21 -26.47
CA LEU A 19 7.02 -25.85 -26.01
C LEU A 19 5.73 -25.22 -25.49
N PHE A 20 4.63 -25.37 -26.22
CA PHE A 20 3.33 -24.90 -25.76
C PHE A 20 2.86 -25.61 -24.50
N PHE A 21 3.10 -26.93 -24.39
CA PHE A 21 2.84 -27.64 -23.14
C PHE A 21 3.61 -27.02 -21.98
N ALA A 22 4.90 -26.78 -22.11
CA ALA A 22 5.70 -26.19 -21.05
C ALA A 22 5.17 -24.79 -20.65
N THR A 23 4.80 -23.97 -21.62
CA THR A 23 4.24 -22.63 -21.40
C THR A 23 2.89 -22.69 -20.68
N LEU A 24 1.96 -23.50 -21.17
CA LEU A 24 0.64 -23.65 -20.57
C LEU A 24 0.71 -24.31 -19.19
N PHE A 25 1.66 -25.24 -18.97
CA PHE A 25 1.87 -25.86 -17.67
C PHE A 25 2.41 -24.87 -16.64
N ALA A 26 3.36 -24.01 -17.04
CA ALA A 26 3.85 -22.93 -16.17
C ALA A 26 2.73 -21.96 -15.77
N LEU A 27 1.90 -21.54 -16.73
CA LEU A 27 0.72 -20.73 -16.49
C LEU A 27 -0.29 -21.44 -15.57
N TYR A 28 -0.52 -22.72 -15.79
CA TYR A 28 -1.44 -23.51 -14.96
C TYR A 28 -0.97 -23.59 -13.51
N ARG A 29 0.32 -23.84 -13.25
CA ARG A 29 0.85 -23.85 -11.89
C ARG A 29 0.64 -22.50 -11.16
N SER A 30 0.71 -21.42 -11.90
CA SER A 30 0.54 -20.06 -11.36
C SER A 30 -0.92 -19.65 -11.19
N LEU A 31 -1.81 -20.08 -12.09
CA LEU A 31 -3.17 -19.53 -12.26
C LEU A 31 -4.28 -20.58 -12.18
N ALA A 32 -4.01 -21.81 -11.72
CA ALA A 32 -4.96 -22.93 -11.72
C ALA A 32 -6.29 -22.62 -11.02
N ASN A 33 -6.24 -21.83 -9.95
CA ASN A 33 -7.42 -21.45 -9.17
C ASN A 33 -8.19 -20.27 -9.77
N THR A 34 -7.58 -19.52 -10.69
CA THR A 34 -8.13 -18.28 -11.24
C THR A 34 -8.77 -18.49 -12.60
N LEU A 35 -8.15 -19.30 -13.46
CA LEU A 35 -8.59 -19.51 -14.85
C LEU A 35 -9.17 -20.92 -15.06
N ARG A 36 -10.50 -20.98 -15.15
CA ARG A 36 -11.22 -22.23 -15.47
C ARG A 36 -10.92 -22.64 -16.90
N GLY A 37 -10.59 -23.93 -17.11
CA GLY A 37 -10.31 -24.48 -18.44
C GLY A 37 -8.83 -24.58 -18.80
N LEU A 38 -7.94 -23.83 -18.13
CA LEU A 38 -6.50 -23.84 -18.42
C LEU A 38 -5.88 -25.24 -18.27
N GLY A 39 -6.27 -26.00 -17.23
CA GLY A 39 -5.82 -27.38 -17.05
C GLY A 39 -6.22 -28.30 -18.20
N LYS A 40 -7.41 -28.11 -18.81
CA LYS A 40 -7.84 -28.88 -20.00
C LYS A 40 -6.99 -28.50 -21.22
N GLY A 41 -6.59 -27.24 -21.37
CA GLY A 41 -5.67 -26.78 -22.41
C GLY A 41 -4.28 -27.41 -22.28
N VAL A 42 -3.76 -27.55 -21.06
CA VAL A 42 -2.53 -28.29 -20.78
C VAL A 42 -2.64 -29.74 -21.22
N TRP A 43 -3.69 -30.42 -20.81
CA TRP A 43 -3.91 -31.81 -21.22
C TRP A 43 -4.12 -31.98 -22.74
N ALA A 44 -4.74 -31.00 -23.41
CA ALA A 44 -4.87 -30.98 -24.86
C ALA A 44 -3.50 -30.90 -25.55
N SER A 45 -2.62 -29.99 -25.11
CA SER A 45 -1.27 -29.88 -25.66
C SER A 45 -0.41 -31.12 -25.38
N THR A 46 -0.57 -31.74 -24.21
CA THR A 46 0.08 -33.01 -23.86
C THR A 46 -0.37 -34.14 -24.81
N ALA A 47 -1.66 -34.25 -25.03
CA ALA A 47 -2.22 -35.24 -25.92
C ALA A 47 -1.76 -35.06 -27.37
N TRP A 48 -1.67 -33.84 -27.87
CA TRP A 48 -1.14 -33.53 -29.19
C TRP A 48 0.36 -33.83 -29.31
N ALA A 49 1.16 -33.48 -28.30
CA ALA A 49 2.59 -33.84 -28.26
C ALA A 49 2.76 -35.38 -28.26
N ALA A 50 2.03 -36.11 -27.40
CA ALA A 50 2.09 -37.56 -27.34
C ALA A 50 1.66 -38.19 -28.67
N GLY A 51 0.55 -37.73 -29.28
CA GLY A 51 0.08 -38.21 -30.57
C GLY A 51 1.07 -38.00 -31.70
N SER A 52 1.66 -36.78 -31.78
CA SER A 52 2.72 -36.46 -32.77
C SER A 52 3.96 -37.31 -32.55
N GLY A 53 4.36 -37.58 -31.30
CA GLY A 53 5.46 -38.45 -30.95
C GLY A 53 5.25 -39.91 -31.38
N LEU A 54 4.03 -40.48 -31.17
CA LEU A 54 3.66 -41.81 -31.61
C LEU A 54 3.68 -41.93 -33.13
N VAL A 55 3.18 -40.93 -33.85
CA VAL A 55 3.24 -40.90 -35.33
C VAL A 55 4.67 -40.78 -35.83
N LEU A 56 5.53 -39.98 -35.18
CA LEU A 56 6.95 -39.86 -35.53
C LEU A 56 7.71 -41.17 -35.33
N ALA A 57 7.40 -41.92 -34.28
CA ALA A 57 7.99 -43.20 -33.95
C ALA A 57 7.55 -44.37 -34.86
N ARG A 58 6.70 -44.09 -35.86
CA ARG A 58 6.24 -45.11 -36.80
C ARG A 58 7.41 -45.80 -37.51
N GLY A 59 7.39 -47.13 -37.52
CA GLY A 59 8.50 -47.97 -38.00
C GLY A 59 9.52 -48.35 -36.94
N LEU A 60 9.51 -47.71 -35.75
CA LEU A 60 10.26 -48.12 -34.56
C LEU A 60 9.39 -48.86 -33.53
N ILE A 61 8.09 -48.60 -33.56
CA ILE A 61 7.06 -49.19 -32.68
C ILE A 61 6.03 -49.95 -33.55
N PRO A 62 5.23 -50.84 -32.95
CA PRO A 62 4.16 -51.52 -33.66
C PRO A 62 3.19 -50.56 -34.36
N ASP A 63 2.82 -50.84 -35.60
CA ASP A 63 1.93 -50.00 -36.41
C ASP A 63 0.57 -49.74 -35.71
N SER A 64 0.07 -50.73 -34.97
CA SER A 64 -1.15 -50.59 -34.17
C SER A 64 -1.02 -49.48 -33.14
N LEU A 65 0.11 -49.37 -32.42
CA LEU A 65 0.34 -48.37 -31.41
C LEU A 65 0.55 -46.98 -32.04
N SER A 66 1.33 -46.92 -33.12
CA SER A 66 1.56 -45.66 -33.84
C SER A 66 0.27 -45.13 -34.49
N LEU A 67 -0.50 -46.00 -35.14
CA LEU A 67 -1.69 -45.59 -35.87
C LEU A 67 -2.87 -45.31 -34.95
N LEU A 68 -3.28 -46.31 -34.13
CA LEU A 68 -4.44 -46.17 -33.26
C LEU A 68 -4.14 -45.21 -32.10
N GLY A 69 -3.02 -45.40 -31.41
CA GLY A 69 -2.61 -44.57 -30.28
C GLY A 69 -2.37 -43.12 -30.68
N GLY A 70 -1.68 -42.88 -31.81
CA GLY A 70 -1.45 -41.54 -32.35
C GLY A 70 -2.74 -40.78 -32.68
N ASN A 71 -3.66 -41.44 -33.41
CA ASN A 71 -4.94 -40.83 -33.78
C ASN A 71 -5.85 -40.61 -32.57
N LEU A 72 -5.91 -41.54 -31.61
CA LEU A 72 -6.66 -41.38 -30.38
C LEU A 72 -6.14 -40.21 -29.54
N ALA A 73 -4.81 -40.06 -29.42
CA ALA A 73 -4.20 -38.98 -28.68
C ALA A 73 -4.47 -37.58 -29.33
N ILE A 74 -4.37 -37.50 -30.67
CA ILE A 74 -4.66 -36.26 -31.41
C ILE A 74 -6.14 -35.88 -31.26
N SER A 75 -7.05 -36.83 -31.46
CA SER A 75 -8.49 -36.59 -31.36
C SER A 75 -8.94 -36.29 -29.93
N GLY A 76 -8.35 -36.96 -28.95
CA GLY A 76 -8.53 -36.65 -27.53
C GLY A 76 -8.07 -35.22 -27.18
N GLY A 77 -6.94 -34.79 -27.74
CA GLY A 77 -6.46 -33.42 -27.63
C GLY A 77 -7.41 -32.35 -28.19
N ILE A 78 -8.03 -32.64 -29.36
CA ILE A 78 -9.06 -31.78 -29.97
C ILE A 78 -10.30 -31.67 -29.06
N LEU A 79 -10.77 -32.78 -28.52
CA LEU A 79 -11.90 -32.81 -27.59
C LEU A 79 -11.59 -32.02 -26.29
N LEU A 80 -10.41 -32.20 -25.75
CA LEU A 80 -9.95 -31.46 -24.56
C LEU A 80 -9.81 -29.95 -24.84
N MET A 81 -9.34 -29.57 -26.04
CA MET A 81 -9.27 -28.16 -26.44
C MET A 81 -10.69 -27.57 -26.61
N TYR A 82 -11.63 -28.30 -27.22
CA TYR A 82 -13.03 -27.88 -27.24
C TYR A 82 -13.57 -27.65 -25.83
N ALA A 83 -13.33 -28.62 -24.92
CA ALA A 83 -13.75 -28.50 -23.53
C ALA A 83 -13.07 -27.34 -22.78
N ALA A 84 -11.81 -27.06 -23.09
CA ALA A 84 -11.08 -25.91 -22.55
C ALA A 84 -11.70 -24.58 -23.01
N LEU A 85 -11.88 -24.43 -24.32
CA LEU A 85 -12.49 -23.24 -24.93
C LEU A 85 -13.93 -23.01 -24.46
N ASN A 86 -14.72 -24.09 -24.36
CA ASN A 86 -16.10 -23.97 -23.86
C ASN A 86 -16.14 -23.52 -22.39
N CYS A 87 -15.26 -24.05 -21.51
CA CYS A 87 -15.15 -23.58 -20.14
C CYS A 87 -14.71 -22.13 -20.05
N TYR A 88 -13.84 -21.73 -20.96
CA TYR A 88 -13.26 -20.38 -21.01
C TYR A 88 -14.27 -19.33 -21.49
N MET A 89 -14.95 -19.62 -22.60
CA MET A 89 -15.92 -18.71 -23.23
C MET A 89 -17.30 -18.69 -22.56
N ARG A 90 -17.65 -19.75 -21.83
CA ARG A 90 -18.94 -19.94 -21.16
C ARG A 90 -18.76 -20.44 -19.73
N PRO A 91 -18.23 -19.63 -18.82
CA PRO A 91 -17.87 -20.06 -17.46
C PRO A 91 -19.06 -20.58 -16.64
N ASN A 92 -20.28 -20.17 -16.98
CA ASN A 92 -21.52 -20.58 -16.30
C ASN A 92 -22.26 -21.73 -17.01
N ALA A 93 -21.76 -22.24 -18.14
CA ALA A 93 -22.36 -23.38 -18.80
C ALA A 93 -22.06 -24.65 -18.00
N ALA A 94 -23.09 -25.43 -17.70
CA ALA A 94 -22.92 -26.76 -17.10
C ALA A 94 -21.94 -27.58 -17.95
N GLN A 95 -20.92 -28.17 -17.32
CA GLN A 95 -20.03 -29.09 -18.01
C GLN A 95 -20.88 -30.22 -18.56
N SER A 96 -20.99 -30.32 -19.90
CA SER A 96 -21.90 -31.26 -20.51
C SER A 96 -21.36 -32.69 -20.34
N ARG A 97 -22.11 -33.51 -19.62
CA ARG A 97 -21.83 -34.95 -19.41
C ARG A 97 -21.73 -35.71 -20.74
N TRP A 98 -22.30 -35.16 -21.83
CA TRP A 98 -22.23 -35.73 -23.16
C TRP A 98 -20.81 -35.80 -23.73
N LEU A 99 -19.87 -34.92 -23.30
CA LEU A 99 -18.47 -34.96 -23.75
C LEU A 99 -17.79 -36.30 -23.42
N ALA A 100 -18.08 -36.87 -22.25
CA ALA A 100 -17.55 -38.18 -21.87
C ALA A 100 -18.13 -39.28 -22.79
N GLY A 101 -19.43 -39.22 -23.06
CA GLY A 101 -20.09 -40.17 -23.98
C GLY A 101 -19.51 -40.13 -25.40
N VAL A 102 -19.27 -38.90 -25.88
CA VAL A 102 -18.67 -38.70 -27.21
C VAL A 102 -17.21 -39.18 -27.25
N ALA A 103 -16.43 -38.95 -26.18
CA ALA A 103 -15.07 -39.48 -26.08
C ALA A 103 -15.07 -41.03 -26.20
N VAL A 104 -15.99 -41.69 -25.48
CA VAL A 104 -16.16 -43.13 -25.53
C VAL A 104 -16.56 -43.61 -26.94
N LEU A 105 -17.51 -42.92 -27.58
CA LEU A 105 -17.91 -43.24 -28.97
C LEU A 105 -16.73 -43.02 -29.94
N GLY A 106 -15.92 -42.00 -29.75
CA GLY A 106 -14.70 -41.79 -30.54
C GLY A 106 -13.72 -42.95 -30.41
N VAL A 107 -13.44 -43.38 -29.18
CA VAL A 107 -12.55 -44.55 -28.93
C VAL A 107 -13.10 -45.82 -29.52
N LEU A 108 -14.38 -46.13 -29.28
CA LEU A 108 -15.03 -47.32 -29.82
C LEU A 108 -15.08 -47.33 -31.35
N GLY A 109 -15.41 -46.20 -31.96
CA GLY A 109 -15.46 -46.05 -33.41
C GLY A 109 -14.09 -46.23 -34.06
N MET A 110 -13.04 -45.57 -33.55
CA MET A 110 -11.67 -45.75 -34.07
C MET A 110 -11.17 -47.17 -33.88
N SER A 111 -11.41 -47.77 -32.70
CA SER A 111 -11.00 -49.15 -32.43
C SER A 111 -11.77 -50.15 -33.30
N GLY A 112 -13.08 -49.93 -33.53
CA GLY A 112 -13.89 -50.74 -34.41
C GLY A 112 -13.40 -50.68 -35.87
N CYS A 113 -13.15 -49.51 -36.39
CA CYS A 113 -12.57 -49.33 -37.72
C CYS A 113 -11.18 -49.98 -37.84
N PHE A 114 -10.38 -49.97 -36.80
CA PHE A 114 -9.05 -50.60 -36.77
C PHE A 114 -9.15 -52.13 -36.77
N LEU A 115 -10.12 -52.69 -36.06
CA LEU A 115 -10.28 -54.19 -35.96
C LEU A 115 -11.00 -54.80 -37.12
N LEU A 116 -11.99 -54.08 -37.66
CA LEU A 116 -12.95 -54.67 -38.65
C LEU A 116 -12.82 -54.08 -40.07
N GLY A 117 -12.10 -52.93 -40.17
CA GLY A 117 -12.00 -52.19 -41.41
C GLY A 117 -10.57 -52.10 -41.97
N THR A 118 -10.41 -51.24 -42.93
CA THR A 118 -9.12 -50.90 -43.55
C THR A 118 -8.45 -49.72 -42.89
N TYR A 119 -7.18 -49.47 -43.21
CA TYR A 119 -6.48 -48.25 -42.81
C TYR A 119 -7.23 -46.97 -43.24
N ALA A 120 -7.84 -46.97 -44.42
CA ALA A 120 -8.64 -45.89 -44.93
C ALA A 120 -9.88 -45.60 -44.05
N ASP A 121 -10.54 -46.62 -43.51
CA ASP A 121 -11.69 -46.48 -42.65
C ASP A 121 -11.33 -45.79 -41.30
N VAL A 122 -10.21 -46.18 -40.68
CA VAL A 122 -9.70 -45.55 -39.49
C VAL A 122 -9.43 -44.05 -39.74
N LEU A 123 -8.85 -43.75 -40.87
CA LEU A 123 -8.48 -42.41 -41.27
C LEU A 123 -9.72 -41.56 -41.58
N ALA A 124 -10.69 -42.10 -42.29
CA ALA A 124 -11.95 -41.44 -42.60
C ALA A 124 -12.73 -41.12 -41.30
N PHE A 125 -12.88 -42.12 -40.41
CA PHE A 125 -13.54 -41.90 -39.14
C PHE A 125 -12.85 -40.81 -38.29
N THR A 126 -11.51 -40.89 -38.14
CA THR A 126 -10.72 -39.92 -37.35
C THR A 126 -10.87 -38.53 -37.89
N THR A 127 -10.79 -38.33 -39.21
CA THR A 127 -10.87 -37.00 -39.82
C THR A 127 -12.28 -36.41 -39.73
N ALA A 128 -13.35 -37.23 -39.90
CA ALA A 128 -14.71 -36.80 -39.67
C ALA A 128 -14.96 -36.36 -38.23
N TYR A 129 -14.53 -37.20 -37.28
CA TYR A 129 -14.60 -36.88 -35.84
C TYR A 129 -13.89 -35.55 -35.51
N ASN A 130 -12.65 -35.38 -35.94
CA ASN A 130 -11.86 -34.17 -35.72
C ASN A 130 -12.53 -32.95 -36.37
N ALA A 131 -13.05 -33.04 -37.59
CA ALA A 131 -13.73 -31.95 -38.27
C ALA A 131 -14.94 -31.45 -37.50
N VAL A 132 -15.76 -32.34 -36.93
CA VAL A 132 -16.96 -32.00 -36.16
C VAL A 132 -16.58 -31.22 -34.89
N PHE A 133 -15.56 -31.65 -34.14
CA PHE A 133 -15.17 -31.00 -32.89
C PHE A 133 -14.42 -29.69 -33.11
N LEU A 134 -13.62 -29.59 -34.16
CA LEU A 134 -12.96 -28.35 -34.54
C LEU A 134 -13.99 -27.30 -35.01
N PHE A 135 -14.99 -27.75 -35.79
CA PHE A 135 -16.12 -26.87 -36.16
C PHE A 135 -16.91 -26.41 -34.94
N ALA A 136 -17.25 -27.31 -34.02
CA ALA A 136 -17.92 -26.94 -32.77
C ALA A 136 -17.10 -26.02 -31.90
N ALA A 137 -15.78 -26.20 -31.81
CA ALA A 137 -14.89 -25.32 -31.10
C ALA A 137 -14.85 -23.90 -31.73
N ALA A 138 -14.78 -23.82 -33.05
CA ALA A 138 -14.80 -22.56 -33.78
C ALA A 138 -16.09 -21.74 -33.52
N THR A 139 -17.26 -22.45 -33.54
CA THR A 139 -18.56 -21.80 -33.25
C THR A 139 -18.68 -21.31 -31.81
N VAL A 140 -18.12 -22.06 -30.85
CA VAL A 140 -18.06 -21.62 -29.43
C VAL A 140 -17.25 -20.34 -29.30
N VAL A 141 -16.08 -20.28 -29.92
CA VAL A 141 -15.21 -19.09 -29.87
C VAL A 141 -15.87 -17.91 -30.58
N GLN A 142 -16.50 -18.11 -31.74
CA GLN A 142 -17.15 -17.06 -32.52
C GLN A 142 -18.43 -16.52 -31.85
N GLY A 143 -19.15 -17.35 -31.10
CA GLY A 143 -20.46 -17.03 -30.52
C GLY A 143 -20.42 -16.12 -29.29
N THR A 144 -19.29 -15.64 -28.86
CA THR A 144 -19.14 -14.72 -27.73
C THR A 144 -19.06 -13.26 -28.16
N LYS A 145 -19.56 -12.32 -27.33
CA LYS A 145 -19.67 -10.89 -27.67
C LYS A 145 -18.33 -10.15 -27.76
N SER A 146 -17.22 -10.73 -27.28
CA SER A 146 -15.89 -10.13 -27.39
C SER A 146 -15.41 -10.22 -28.84
N SER A 147 -14.88 -9.12 -29.40
CA SER A 147 -14.37 -9.08 -30.79
C SER A 147 -12.84 -8.87 -30.85
N GLY A 148 -12.12 -9.30 -29.81
CA GLY A 148 -10.67 -9.15 -29.73
C GLY A 148 -9.91 -9.88 -30.85
N PHE A 149 -8.67 -9.47 -31.07
CA PHE A 149 -7.79 -10.11 -32.06
C PHE A 149 -7.58 -11.61 -31.76
N ALA A 150 -7.28 -11.94 -30.49
CA ALA A 150 -7.03 -13.33 -30.07
C ALA A 150 -8.22 -14.23 -30.36
N GLN A 151 -9.44 -13.76 -30.12
CA GLN A 151 -10.66 -14.50 -30.41
C GLN A 151 -10.84 -14.78 -31.91
N ARG A 152 -10.71 -13.75 -32.76
CA ARG A 152 -10.81 -13.87 -34.20
C ARG A 152 -9.74 -14.82 -34.78
N PHE A 153 -8.52 -14.66 -34.30
CA PHE A 153 -7.40 -15.51 -34.70
C PHE A 153 -7.63 -16.99 -34.32
N THR A 154 -8.08 -17.25 -33.08
CA THR A 154 -8.39 -18.60 -32.60
C THR A 154 -9.56 -19.22 -33.41
N ALA A 155 -10.62 -18.47 -33.64
CA ALA A 155 -11.74 -18.94 -34.46
C ALA A 155 -11.31 -19.28 -35.88
N PHE A 156 -10.51 -18.41 -36.51
CA PHE A 156 -9.98 -18.65 -37.85
C PHE A 156 -9.10 -19.92 -37.91
N SER A 157 -8.19 -20.12 -36.93
CA SER A 157 -7.35 -21.32 -36.90
C SER A 157 -8.15 -22.60 -36.73
N LEU A 158 -9.21 -22.58 -35.94
CA LEU A 158 -10.13 -23.73 -35.76
C LEU A 158 -10.96 -23.99 -37.02
N TRP A 159 -11.45 -22.96 -37.71
CA TRP A 159 -12.12 -23.08 -38.99
C TRP A 159 -11.21 -23.71 -40.05
N LEU A 160 -9.95 -23.25 -40.12
CA LEU A 160 -8.97 -23.81 -41.07
C LEU A 160 -8.68 -25.27 -40.74
N ALA A 161 -8.55 -25.65 -39.47
CA ALA A 161 -8.34 -27.01 -39.02
C ALA A 161 -9.57 -27.91 -39.35
N ALA A 162 -10.78 -27.40 -39.15
CA ALA A 162 -12.02 -28.12 -39.50
C ALA A 162 -12.12 -28.35 -41.02
N ALA A 163 -11.84 -27.31 -41.81
CA ALA A 163 -11.87 -27.40 -43.27
C ALA A 163 -10.83 -28.41 -43.81
N THR A 164 -9.60 -28.38 -43.31
CA THR A 164 -8.54 -29.32 -43.70
C THR A 164 -8.89 -30.78 -43.33
N SER A 165 -9.46 -31.00 -42.13
CA SER A 165 -9.93 -32.33 -41.70
C SER A 165 -11.11 -32.81 -42.52
N GLY A 166 -12.08 -31.94 -42.82
CA GLY A 166 -13.21 -32.23 -43.68
C GLY A 166 -12.81 -32.57 -45.12
N LEU A 167 -11.88 -31.82 -45.69
CA LEU A 167 -11.34 -32.09 -47.03
C LEU A 167 -10.67 -33.47 -47.08
N ARG A 168 -9.88 -33.84 -46.06
CA ARG A 168 -9.26 -35.16 -45.99
C ARG A 168 -10.30 -36.26 -45.88
N PHE A 169 -11.34 -36.08 -45.09
CA PHE A 169 -12.46 -37.02 -44.99
C PHE A 169 -13.10 -37.29 -46.36
N LEU A 170 -13.37 -36.22 -47.10
CA LEU A 170 -13.93 -36.34 -48.47
C LEU A 170 -12.97 -37.13 -49.40
N VAL A 171 -11.68 -36.81 -49.36
CA VAL A 171 -10.68 -37.53 -50.13
C VAL A 171 -10.63 -39.02 -49.75
N CYS A 172 -10.73 -39.38 -48.47
CA CYS A 172 -10.75 -40.77 -48.01
C CYS A 172 -11.97 -41.54 -48.54
N ILE A 173 -13.15 -40.90 -48.64
CA ILE A 173 -14.40 -41.55 -49.15
C ILE A 173 -14.41 -41.69 -50.69
N PHE A 174 -14.00 -40.63 -51.40
CA PHE A 174 -14.08 -40.56 -52.85
C PHE A 174 -12.80 -41.02 -53.56
N SER A 175 -11.80 -41.54 -52.84
CA SER A 175 -10.51 -41.99 -53.41
C SER A 175 -10.58 -43.31 -54.17
N ASP A 176 -11.72 -43.67 -54.77
CA ASP A 176 -11.79 -44.71 -55.71
C ASP A 176 -11.15 -44.33 -57.05
N LYS A 177 -10.08 -45.00 -57.38
CA LYS A 177 -9.27 -45.06 -58.63
C LYS A 177 -9.23 -43.84 -59.59
N THR A 178 -10.23 -42.98 -59.60
CA THR A 178 -10.30 -41.77 -60.46
C THR A 178 -9.58 -40.54 -59.92
N VAL A 179 -9.43 -40.40 -58.62
CA VAL A 179 -8.76 -39.28 -57.99
C VAL A 179 -7.22 -39.46 -57.94
N SER A 180 -6.76 -40.71 -57.94
CA SER A 180 -5.35 -41.08 -58.00
C SER A 180 -4.63 -40.66 -59.31
N LEU A 181 -5.41 -40.36 -60.37
CA LEU A 181 -4.89 -39.86 -61.65
C LEU A 181 -4.62 -38.33 -61.63
N VAL A 182 -5.25 -37.58 -60.74
CA VAL A 182 -5.17 -36.12 -60.72
C VAL A 182 -4.31 -35.58 -59.56
N VAL A 183 -4.23 -36.32 -58.45
CA VAL A 183 -3.49 -35.89 -57.26
C VAL A 183 -2.60 -37.02 -56.76
N ASP A 184 -1.28 -36.82 -56.72
CA ASP A 184 -0.35 -37.76 -56.09
C ASP A 184 -0.69 -37.92 -54.59
N PRO A 185 -1.08 -39.15 -54.16
CA PRO A 185 -1.50 -39.40 -52.78
C PRO A 185 -0.39 -39.00 -51.76
N THR A 186 0.87 -39.09 -52.15
CA THR A 186 2.00 -38.74 -51.28
C THR A 186 2.13 -37.23 -51.11
N GLN A 187 1.90 -36.44 -52.14
CA GLN A 187 1.92 -34.98 -52.10
C GLN A 187 0.72 -34.44 -51.31
N PHE A 188 -0.47 -35.01 -51.56
CA PHE A 188 -1.67 -34.64 -50.77
C PHE A 188 -1.46 -34.88 -49.27
N GLN A 189 -0.91 -36.05 -48.90
CA GLN A 189 -0.59 -36.39 -47.51
C GLN A 189 0.37 -35.37 -46.88
N LYS A 190 1.41 -34.93 -47.58
CA LYS A 190 2.38 -33.93 -47.11
C LYS A 190 1.71 -32.56 -46.85
N VAL A 191 0.90 -32.09 -47.81
CA VAL A 191 0.17 -30.84 -47.70
C VAL A 191 -0.80 -30.86 -46.51
N TYR A 192 -1.58 -31.96 -46.41
CA TYR A 192 -2.54 -32.14 -45.31
C TYR A 192 -1.83 -32.09 -43.95
N LEU A 193 -0.75 -32.84 -43.73
CA LEU A 193 -0.01 -32.86 -42.46
C LEU A 193 0.59 -31.52 -42.14
N SER A 194 1.08 -30.77 -43.13
CA SER A 194 1.62 -29.43 -42.94
C SER A 194 0.52 -28.45 -42.52
N LEU A 195 -0.65 -28.48 -43.18
CA LEU A 195 -1.78 -27.61 -42.79
C LEU A 195 -2.36 -27.97 -41.42
N LEU A 196 -2.44 -29.28 -41.11
CA LEU A 196 -2.88 -29.74 -39.80
C LEU A 196 -1.92 -29.28 -38.70
N ALA A 197 -0.60 -29.47 -38.88
CA ALA A 197 0.40 -29.01 -37.94
C ALA A 197 0.33 -27.49 -37.73
N PHE A 198 0.22 -26.75 -38.82
CA PHE A 198 0.08 -25.29 -38.76
C PHE A 198 -1.19 -24.88 -37.99
N SER A 199 -2.32 -25.51 -38.24
CA SER A 199 -3.59 -25.16 -37.57
C SER A 199 -3.59 -25.54 -36.09
N ILE A 200 -2.94 -26.64 -35.69
CA ILE A 200 -2.74 -27.00 -34.26
C ILE A 200 -1.88 -25.90 -33.56
N ILE A 201 -0.77 -25.53 -34.18
CA ILE A 201 0.11 -24.46 -33.63
C ILE A 201 -0.65 -23.15 -33.51
N ALA A 202 -1.38 -22.76 -34.56
CA ALA A 202 -2.17 -21.53 -34.55
C ALA A 202 -3.29 -21.57 -33.49
N THR A 203 -3.92 -22.73 -33.27
CA THR A 203 -4.95 -22.91 -32.22
C THR A 203 -4.35 -22.76 -30.82
N LEU A 204 -3.17 -23.34 -30.55
CA LEU A 204 -2.47 -23.24 -29.30
C LEU A 204 -2.02 -21.77 -29.05
N MET A 205 -1.49 -21.13 -30.08
CA MET A 205 -1.13 -19.71 -30.02
C MET A 205 -2.38 -18.84 -29.73
N GLY A 206 -3.48 -19.10 -30.40
CA GLY A 206 -4.74 -18.41 -30.15
C GLY A 206 -5.25 -18.60 -28.72
N PHE A 207 -5.17 -19.83 -28.20
CA PHE A 207 -5.55 -20.12 -26.82
C PHE A 207 -4.67 -19.40 -25.81
N THR A 208 -3.36 -19.32 -26.05
CA THR A 208 -2.46 -18.55 -25.16
C THR A 208 -2.73 -17.06 -25.23
N LEU A 209 -3.03 -16.51 -26.40
CA LEU A 209 -3.41 -15.10 -26.56
C LEU A 209 -4.72 -14.78 -25.84
N LEU A 210 -5.74 -15.64 -25.95
CA LEU A 210 -6.99 -15.51 -25.20
C LEU A 210 -6.76 -15.51 -23.69
N THR A 211 -5.88 -16.40 -23.21
CA THR A 211 -5.52 -16.48 -21.79
C THR A 211 -4.83 -15.20 -21.34
N TYR A 212 -3.95 -14.64 -22.16
CA TYR A 212 -3.26 -13.38 -21.87
C TYR A 212 -4.22 -12.18 -21.85
N GLU A 213 -5.14 -12.06 -22.82
CA GLU A 213 -6.15 -10.99 -22.84
C GLU A 213 -7.00 -11.02 -21.56
N LEU A 214 -7.50 -12.19 -21.15
CA LEU A 214 -8.29 -12.30 -19.92
C LEU A 214 -7.49 -11.94 -18.66
N LEU A 215 -6.24 -12.37 -18.60
CA LEU A 215 -5.36 -12.06 -17.47
C LEU A 215 -5.15 -10.53 -17.34
N ASN A 216 -4.94 -9.86 -18.47
CA ASN A 216 -4.82 -8.41 -18.49
C ASN A 216 -6.11 -7.69 -18.04
N GLU A 217 -7.29 -8.18 -18.47
CA GLU A 217 -8.57 -7.62 -18.01
C GLU A 217 -8.76 -7.79 -16.50
N MET A 218 -8.44 -8.98 -15.96
CA MET A 218 -8.49 -9.25 -14.53
C MET A 218 -7.51 -8.38 -13.74
N LEU A 219 -6.30 -8.19 -14.25
CA LEU A 219 -5.28 -7.35 -13.63
C LEU A 219 -5.71 -5.87 -13.64
N ALA A 220 -6.26 -5.38 -14.74
CA ALA A 220 -6.78 -4.02 -14.84
C ALA A 220 -7.93 -3.79 -13.84
N ALA A 221 -8.88 -4.73 -13.76
CA ALA A 221 -9.98 -4.67 -12.80
C ALA A 221 -9.51 -4.74 -11.33
N ALA A 222 -8.48 -5.55 -11.04
CA ALA A 222 -7.88 -5.62 -9.71
C ALA A 222 -7.16 -4.31 -9.33
N ASN A 223 -6.43 -3.71 -10.26
CA ASN A 223 -5.76 -2.42 -10.05
C ASN A 223 -6.76 -1.29 -9.77
N THR A 224 -7.81 -1.15 -10.58
CA THR A 224 -8.84 -0.11 -10.34
C THR A 224 -9.52 -0.27 -8.98
N ASN A 225 -9.82 -1.50 -8.56
CA ASN A 225 -10.38 -1.77 -7.24
C ASN A 225 -9.37 -1.43 -6.12
N LEU A 226 -8.09 -1.73 -6.31
CA LEU A 226 -7.05 -1.41 -5.33
C LEU A 226 -6.86 0.11 -5.20
N GLU A 227 -6.82 0.83 -6.32
CA GLU A 227 -6.74 2.30 -6.35
C GLU A 227 -7.92 2.95 -5.62
N SER A 228 -9.14 2.45 -5.85
CA SER A 228 -10.34 2.92 -5.15
C SER A 228 -10.23 2.71 -3.63
N LYS A 229 -9.80 1.52 -3.19
CA LYS A 229 -9.60 1.23 -1.76
C LYS A 229 -8.50 2.07 -1.12
N VAL A 230 -7.41 2.32 -1.84
CA VAL A 230 -6.33 3.19 -1.36
C VAL A 230 -6.83 4.62 -1.20
N ALA A 231 -7.59 5.13 -2.18
CA ALA A 231 -8.18 6.47 -2.10
C ALA A 231 -9.15 6.61 -0.91
N GLU A 232 -10.04 5.63 -0.69
CA GLU A 232 -10.96 5.58 0.45
C GLU A 232 -10.20 5.59 1.79
N ARG A 233 -9.22 4.69 1.95
CA ARG A 233 -8.42 4.61 3.18
C ARG A 233 -7.61 5.87 3.46
N THR A 234 -7.10 6.50 2.38
CA THR A 234 -6.35 7.75 2.52
C THR A 234 -7.25 8.90 2.97
N ALA A 235 -8.49 8.95 2.48
CA ALA A 235 -9.47 9.93 2.92
C ALA A 235 -9.86 9.72 4.39
N ASP A 236 -10.12 8.47 4.81
CA ASP A 236 -10.43 8.13 6.19
C ASP A 236 -9.32 8.53 7.16
N LEU A 237 -8.06 8.20 6.81
CA LEU A 237 -6.90 8.54 7.63
C LEU A 237 -6.71 10.06 7.76
N ARG A 238 -6.99 10.85 6.71
CA ARG A 238 -6.93 12.32 6.79
C ARG A 238 -7.95 12.86 7.78
N LEU A 239 -9.19 12.37 7.72
CA LEU A 239 -10.24 12.78 8.67
C LEU A 239 -9.89 12.39 10.11
N GLU A 240 -9.29 11.23 10.33
CA GLU A 240 -8.85 10.80 11.66
C GLU A 240 -7.72 11.69 12.21
N ILE A 241 -6.75 12.06 11.37
CA ILE A 241 -5.67 12.98 11.72
C ILE A 241 -6.23 14.36 12.09
N GLU A 242 -7.16 14.91 11.31
CA GLU A 242 -7.80 16.20 11.59
C GLU A 242 -8.58 16.18 12.91
N ARG A 243 -9.32 15.09 13.18
CA ARG A 243 -10.04 14.91 14.46
C ARG A 243 -9.08 14.84 15.64
N LYS A 244 -7.99 14.11 15.51
CA LYS A 244 -6.96 14.00 16.54
C LYS A 244 -6.33 15.35 16.84
N GLN A 245 -5.95 16.12 15.81
CA GLN A 245 -5.39 17.46 15.98
C GLN A 245 -6.36 18.44 16.65
N SER A 246 -7.65 18.38 16.29
CA SER A 246 -8.68 19.23 16.92
C SER A 246 -8.88 18.87 18.38
N LEU A 247 -8.85 17.59 18.74
CA LEU A 247 -8.94 17.13 20.12
C LEU A 247 -7.72 17.56 20.94
N GLU A 248 -6.52 17.43 20.39
CA GLU A 248 -5.28 17.88 21.05
C GLU A 248 -5.31 19.40 21.34
N ARG A 249 -5.83 20.20 20.41
CA ARG A 249 -6.03 21.65 20.61
C ARG A 249 -7.02 21.92 21.74
N LEU A 250 -8.15 21.20 21.76
CA LEU A 250 -9.17 21.36 22.79
C LEU A 250 -8.61 20.98 24.17
N VAL A 251 -7.90 19.87 24.28
CA VAL A 251 -7.27 19.42 25.54
C VAL A 251 -6.26 20.46 26.03
N SER A 252 -5.43 21.01 25.12
CA SER A 252 -4.45 22.04 25.48
C SER A 252 -5.12 23.32 25.97
N SER A 253 -6.14 23.82 25.27
CA SER A 253 -6.87 25.04 25.66
C SER A 253 -7.64 24.86 26.97
N THR A 254 -8.25 23.69 27.20
CA THR A 254 -8.96 23.39 28.44
C THR A 254 -8.00 23.30 29.62
N ALA A 255 -6.84 22.66 29.44
CA ALA A 255 -5.80 22.59 30.47
C ALA A 255 -5.27 23.98 30.83
N GLU A 256 -5.16 24.87 29.86
CA GLU A 256 -4.71 26.25 30.08
C GLU A 256 -5.76 27.09 30.83
N ALA A 257 -7.04 26.98 30.43
CA ALA A 257 -8.13 27.63 31.13
C ALA A 257 -8.24 27.16 32.59
N GLU A 258 -8.07 25.87 32.84
CA GLU A 258 -8.12 25.31 34.20
C GLU A 258 -6.92 25.80 35.07
N ARG A 259 -5.71 25.89 34.49
CA ARG A 259 -4.55 26.45 35.19
C ARG A 259 -4.80 27.89 35.59
N LEU A 260 -5.38 28.72 34.70
CA LEU A 260 -5.77 30.08 34.97
C LEU A 260 -6.78 30.14 36.12
N ARG A 261 -7.85 29.32 36.06
CA ARG A 261 -8.87 29.29 37.10
C ARG A 261 -8.28 28.95 38.46
N ILE A 262 -7.45 27.89 38.53
CA ILE A 262 -6.79 27.49 39.77
C ILE A 262 -5.83 28.61 40.32
N GLY A 263 -5.06 29.22 39.41
CA GLY A 263 -4.17 30.34 39.80
C GLY A 263 -4.94 31.52 40.43
N THR A 264 -6.07 31.91 39.84
CA THR A 264 -6.95 32.96 40.33
C THR A 264 -7.58 32.58 41.68
N GLU A 265 -8.11 31.37 41.81
CA GLU A 265 -8.66 30.90 43.08
C GLU A 265 -7.62 30.85 44.22
N LEU A 266 -6.42 30.36 43.92
CA LEU A 266 -5.31 30.39 44.90
C LEU A 266 -4.95 31.80 45.35
N HIS A 267 -4.90 32.73 44.40
CA HIS A 267 -4.57 34.13 44.73
C HIS A 267 -5.66 34.82 45.55
N ASP A 268 -6.92 34.73 45.11
CA ASP A 268 -8.02 35.53 45.64
C ASP A 268 -8.60 34.94 46.94
N ASP A 269 -8.81 33.59 47.02
CA ASP A 269 -9.38 33.00 48.24
C ASP A 269 -8.30 32.65 49.27
N LEU A 270 -7.31 31.85 48.89
CA LEU A 270 -6.29 31.36 49.86
C LEU A 270 -5.34 32.49 50.27
N GLY A 271 -4.89 33.31 49.33
CA GLY A 271 -4.00 34.44 49.60
C GLY A 271 -4.62 35.50 50.49
N GLN A 272 -5.91 35.84 50.28
CA GLN A 272 -6.63 36.80 51.11
C GLN A 272 -6.89 36.26 52.52
N ARG A 273 -7.28 35.00 52.67
CA ARG A 273 -7.50 34.37 54.01
C ARG A 273 -6.21 34.31 54.82
N LEU A 274 -5.10 33.93 54.22
CA LEU A 274 -3.80 33.93 54.91
C LEU A 274 -3.35 35.35 55.29
N THR A 275 -3.62 36.35 54.46
CA THR A 275 -3.36 37.75 54.77
C THR A 275 -4.19 38.21 55.96
N GLY A 276 -5.47 37.80 56.03
CA GLY A 276 -6.31 38.08 57.19
C GLY A 276 -5.76 37.47 58.48
N ILE A 277 -5.30 36.21 58.43
CA ILE A 277 -4.68 35.52 59.57
C ILE A 277 -3.40 36.24 60.02
N SER A 278 -2.54 36.61 59.06
CA SER A 278 -1.28 37.36 59.35
C SER A 278 -1.54 38.69 60.06
N LEU A 279 -2.53 39.45 59.57
CA LEU A 279 -2.89 40.75 60.17
C LEU A 279 -3.46 40.59 61.58
N VAL A 280 -4.36 39.63 61.81
CA VAL A 280 -4.91 39.37 63.14
C VAL A 280 -3.81 38.89 64.10
N SER A 281 -2.90 38.04 63.65
CA SER A 281 -1.78 37.56 64.43
C SER A 281 -0.80 38.70 64.79
N GLU A 282 -0.56 39.65 63.87
CA GLU A 282 0.26 40.82 64.11
C GLU A 282 -0.35 41.73 65.18
N VAL A 283 -1.64 42.01 65.12
CA VAL A 283 -2.35 42.78 66.10
C VAL A 283 -2.31 42.10 67.47
N LEU A 284 -2.57 40.79 67.49
CA LEU A 284 -2.56 40.01 68.71
C LEU A 284 -1.17 39.96 69.36
N SER A 285 -0.11 39.76 68.58
CA SER A 285 1.28 39.80 69.09
C SER A 285 1.59 41.17 69.70
N ARG A 286 1.26 42.24 69.00
CA ARG A 286 1.48 43.57 69.49
C ARG A 286 0.82 43.90 70.84
N GLU A 287 -0.42 43.47 71.03
CA GLU A 287 -1.16 43.67 72.26
C GLU A 287 -0.63 42.78 73.43
N LEU A 288 -0.25 41.52 73.13
CA LEU A 288 0.36 40.63 74.11
C LEU A 288 1.75 41.11 74.59
N TRP A 289 2.55 41.64 73.66
CA TRP A 289 3.85 42.24 74.05
C TRP A 289 3.68 43.48 74.96
N LYS A 290 2.65 44.31 74.77
CA LYS A 290 2.38 45.47 75.64
C LYS A 290 2.10 45.09 77.07
N ILE A 291 1.48 43.96 77.31
CA ILE A 291 1.12 43.44 78.63
C ILE A 291 2.16 42.46 79.19
N GLY A 292 3.26 42.18 78.45
CA GLY A 292 4.30 41.21 78.85
C GLY A 292 3.84 39.78 78.97
N HIS A 293 2.85 39.33 78.12
CA HIS A 293 2.26 38.05 78.20
C HIS A 293 3.13 36.96 77.55
N VAL A 294 3.25 35.77 78.20
CA VAL A 294 4.09 34.66 77.72
C VAL A 294 3.72 34.17 76.36
N LEU A 295 2.48 34.35 75.92
CA LEU A 295 2.01 33.90 74.61
C LEU A 295 2.33 34.84 73.44
N ALA A 296 2.99 36.00 73.69
CA ALA A 296 3.36 36.94 72.62
C ALA A 296 4.24 36.27 71.53
N GLY A 297 5.21 35.45 71.94
CA GLY A 297 6.06 34.71 70.99
C GLY A 297 5.33 33.67 70.15
N HIS A 298 4.22 33.13 70.62
CA HIS A 298 3.39 32.21 69.80
C HIS A 298 2.62 32.96 68.72
N ALA A 299 2.16 34.18 69.01
CA ALA A 299 1.50 35.05 68.05
C ALA A 299 2.47 35.48 66.91
N ASP A 300 3.73 35.79 67.26
CA ASP A 300 4.80 36.06 66.29
C ASP A 300 5.06 34.89 65.38
N ALA A 301 5.16 33.67 65.92
CA ALA A 301 5.38 32.45 65.13
C ALA A 301 4.22 32.17 64.17
N ILE A 302 2.95 32.45 64.55
CA ILE A 302 1.79 32.33 63.66
C ILE A 302 1.86 33.36 62.53
N GLN A 303 2.26 34.59 62.82
CA GLN A 303 2.41 35.64 61.84
C GLN A 303 3.52 35.30 60.82
N GLU A 304 4.66 34.81 61.27
CA GLU A 304 5.78 34.39 60.42
C GLU A 304 5.38 33.23 59.53
N ALA A 305 4.78 32.17 60.08
CA ALA A 305 4.27 31.03 59.32
C ALA A 305 3.21 31.41 58.28
N SER A 306 2.35 32.39 58.63
CA SER A 306 1.33 32.88 57.70
C SER A 306 1.97 33.68 56.54
N SER A 307 2.98 34.49 56.84
CA SER A 307 3.74 35.27 55.85
C SER A 307 4.51 34.36 54.87
N ASP A 308 5.12 33.28 55.37
CA ASP A 308 5.77 32.28 54.54
C ASP A 308 4.77 31.51 53.65
N ALA A 309 3.61 31.15 54.21
CA ALA A 309 2.53 30.53 53.45
C ALA A 309 2.01 31.44 52.33
N ILE A 310 1.82 32.77 52.61
CA ILE A 310 1.46 33.77 51.60
C ILE A 310 2.49 33.81 50.46
N ALA A 311 3.79 33.84 50.80
CA ALA A 311 4.85 33.84 49.82
C ALA A 311 4.86 32.56 48.97
N GLN A 312 4.54 31.40 49.59
CA GLN A 312 4.45 30.14 48.89
C GLN A 312 3.24 30.08 47.98
N VAL A 313 2.06 30.50 48.42
CA VAL A 313 0.84 30.57 47.58
C VAL A 313 1.05 31.53 46.40
N ARG A 314 1.66 32.68 46.64
CA ARG A 314 2.01 33.61 45.53
C ARG A 314 2.92 32.96 44.51
N ARG A 315 3.96 32.23 44.91
CA ARG A 315 4.84 31.50 43.99
C ARG A 315 4.08 30.45 43.18
N LEU A 316 3.18 29.68 43.82
CA LEU A 316 2.35 28.70 43.13
C LEU A 316 1.37 29.34 42.15
N ALA A 317 0.66 30.39 42.57
CA ALA A 317 -0.26 31.15 41.72
C ALA A 317 0.46 31.78 40.51
N HIS A 318 1.62 32.39 40.70
CA HIS A 318 2.44 32.94 39.61
C HIS A 318 2.95 31.85 38.64
N GLY A 319 3.18 30.62 39.11
CA GLY A 319 3.50 29.48 38.23
C GLY A 319 2.32 29.01 37.40
N LEU A 320 1.11 29.21 37.89
CA LEU A 320 -0.15 28.81 37.24
C LEU A 320 -0.79 29.93 36.42
N MET A 321 -0.76 31.16 36.90
CA MET A 321 -1.25 32.35 36.19
C MET A 321 -0.18 32.84 35.20
N PRO A 322 -0.53 33.01 33.92
CA PRO A 322 0.32 33.83 33.07
C PRO A 322 0.26 35.26 33.61
N VAL A 323 1.39 35.77 34.05
CA VAL A 323 1.57 37.21 34.02
C VAL A 323 1.62 37.56 32.55
N PHE A 324 0.47 37.95 31.96
CA PHE A 324 0.48 38.51 30.62
C PHE A 324 1.06 39.92 30.78
N PRO A 325 2.30 40.18 30.35
CA PRO A 325 2.75 41.53 30.26
C PRO A 325 1.84 42.22 29.27
N GLU A 326 1.34 43.39 29.65
CA GLU A 326 0.76 44.28 28.65
C GLU A 326 1.82 44.50 27.54
N PRO A 327 1.42 44.75 26.29
CA PRO A 327 2.39 44.89 25.19
C PRO A 327 3.54 45.83 25.50
N GLU A 328 3.26 46.88 26.23
CA GLU A 328 4.21 47.90 26.69
C GLU A 328 5.17 47.39 27.81
N GLY A 329 4.79 46.30 28.49
CA GLY A 329 5.57 45.70 29.58
C GLY A 329 6.29 44.40 29.23
N PHE A 330 6.28 43.94 27.95
CA PHE A 330 6.83 42.65 27.58
C PHE A 330 8.34 42.51 27.85
N THR A 331 9.11 43.52 27.50
CA THR A 331 10.55 43.59 27.79
C THR A 331 10.84 43.58 29.29
N ALA A 332 10.05 44.32 30.08
CA ALA A 332 10.14 44.31 31.54
C ALA A 332 9.80 42.94 32.14
N ALA A 333 8.80 42.24 31.58
CA ALA A 333 8.44 40.90 32.02
C ALA A 333 9.51 39.86 31.71
N LEU A 334 10.18 39.94 30.53
CA LEU A 334 11.31 39.08 30.19
C LEU A 334 12.52 39.35 31.09
N ALA A 335 12.78 40.61 31.41
CA ALA A 335 13.83 41.00 32.35
C ALA A 335 13.55 40.46 33.78
N LEU A 336 12.29 40.53 34.21
CA LEU A 336 11.86 39.97 35.48
C LEU A 336 11.98 38.45 35.50
N LEU A 337 11.55 37.76 34.39
CA LEU A 337 11.72 36.32 34.22
C LEU A 337 13.21 35.94 34.35
N ALA A 338 14.09 36.64 33.66
CA ALA A 338 15.53 36.40 33.77
C ALA A 338 16.05 36.53 35.20
N LYS A 339 15.67 37.62 35.87
CA LYS A 339 16.06 37.87 37.26
C LYS A 339 15.58 36.81 38.24
N THR A 340 14.32 36.39 38.13
CA THR A 340 13.71 35.40 39.02
C THR A 340 14.13 33.96 38.72
N SER A 341 14.64 33.70 37.51
CA SER A 341 15.14 32.37 37.05
C SER A 341 16.63 32.18 37.33
N THR A 342 17.34 33.17 37.83
CA THR A 342 18.73 33.03 38.30
C THR A 342 18.76 32.22 39.57
N VAL A 343 19.51 31.09 39.55
CA VAL A 343 19.65 30.16 40.68
C VAL A 343 21.14 29.98 41.02
N PRO A 344 21.47 29.48 42.22
CA PRO A 344 22.87 29.21 42.55
C PRO A 344 23.53 28.31 41.49
N GLY A 345 24.60 28.80 40.88
CA GLY A 345 25.35 28.10 39.81
C GLY A 345 24.91 28.42 38.37
N MET A 346 23.77 29.11 38.17
CA MET A 346 23.29 29.49 36.84
C MET A 346 22.79 30.93 36.80
N LEU A 347 23.36 31.74 35.91
CA LEU A 347 22.95 33.11 35.67
C LEU A 347 22.01 33.20 34.45
N CYS A 348 20.81 33.73 34.67
CA CYS A 348 19.89 34.05 33.56
C CYS A 348 19.96 35.55 33.23
N LYS A 349 20.20 35.88 31.96
CA LYS A 349 20.32 37.25 31.45
C LYS A 349 19.23 37.55 30.43
N PHE A 350 18.78 38.81 30.41
CA PHE A 350 17.95 39.34 29.35
C PHE A 350 18.72 40.39 28.56
N GLU A 351 18.71 40.28 27.23
CA GLU A 351 19.37 41.20 26.30
C GLU A 351 18.33 41.69 25.27
N CYS A 352 18.31 43.00 25.03
CA CYS A 352 17.47 43.65 24.03
C CYS A 352 18.24 44.89 23.52
N GLU A 353 18.59 44.86 22.23
CA GLU A 353 19.44 45.94 21.67
C GLU A 353 18.61 47.17 21.27
N GLU A 354 17.36 46.98 20.83
CA GLU A 354 16.43 48.05 20.46
C GLU A 354 15.08 47.85 21.17
N ALA A 355 14.32 48.93 21.33
CA ALA A 355 12.98 48.87 21.91
C ALA A 355 12.03 48.14 20.91
N VAL A 356 11.71 46.90 21.19
CA VAL A 356 10.79 46.08 20.39
C VAL A 356 9.38 46.30 20.89
N GLU A 357 8.53 46.91 20.08
CA GLU A 357 7.09 47.08 20.36
C GLU A 357 6.30 45.98 19.67
N ILE A 358 5.66 45.09 20.41
CA ILE A 358 4.75 44.07 19.91
C ILE A 358 3.32 44.45 20.31
N LYS A 359 2.50 44.88 19.33
CA LYS A 359 1.12 45.35 19.58
C LYS A 359 0.11 44.24 19.83
N ASN A 360 0.39 43.03 19.33
CA ASN A 360 -0.51 41.92 19.44
C ASN A 360 -0.31 41.18 20.77
N GLN A 361 -1.33 41.19 21.63
CA GLN A 361 -1.29 40.57 22.95
C GLN A 361 -1.15 39.02 22.86
N ASP A 362 -1.72 38.38 21.85
CA ASP A 362 -1.56 36.92 21.66
C ASP A 362 -0.11 36.55 21.32
N VAL A 363 0.58 37.39 20.55
CA VAL A 363 2.01 37.23 20.26
C VAL A 363 2.83 37.33 21.52
N VAL A 364 2.62 38.39 22.31
CA VAL A 364 3.29 38.62 23.61
C VAL A 364 3.08 37.42 24.54
N ALA A 365 1.82 36.98 24.70
CA ALA A 365 1.48 35.87 25.58
C ALA A 365 2.18 34.55 25.15
N ASN A 366 2.16 34.22 23.87
CA ASN A 366 2.78 32.98 23.37
C ASN A 366 4.31 33.04 23.43
N LEU A 367 4.94 34.15 23.08
CA LEU A 367 6.40 34.34 23.22
C LEU A 367 6.83 34.26 24.69
N PHE A 368 6.09 34.85 25.61
CA PHE A 368 6.39 34.77 27.03
C PHE A 368 6.30 33.33 27.56
N ARG A 369 5.29 32.56 27.12
CA ARG A 369 5.18 31.14 27.45
C ARG A 369 6.32 30.30 26.88
N ILE A 370 6.75 30.60 25.66
CA ILE A 370 7.93 29.95 25.06
C ILE A 370 9.17 30.28 25.90
N ALA A 371 9.33 31.56 26.34
CA ALA A 371 10.41 31.97 27.24
C ALA A 371 10.41 31.15 28.54
N GLN A 372 9.27 31.07 29.23
CA GLN A 372 9.14 30.33 30.50
C GLN A 372 9.52 28.87 30.35
N GLU A 373 9.01 28.21 29.32
CA GLU A 373 9.28 26.78 29.06
C GLU A 373 10.75 26.54 28.68
N ALA A 374 11.33 27.42 27.82
CA ALA A 374 12.72 27.31 27.42
C ALA A 374 13.68 27.51 28.60
N VAL A 375 13.44 28.52 29.44
CA VAL A 375 14.24 28.77 30.65
C VAL A 375 14.06 27.62 31.66
N SER A 376 12.85 27.13 31.88
CA SER A 376 12.59 25.99 32.76
C SER A 376 13.31 24.72 32.29
N ASN A 377 13.35 24.50 30.99
CA ASN A 377 14.07 23.35 30.40
C ASN A 377 15.59 23.51 30.60
N ALA A 378 16.12 24.72 30.43
CA ALA A 378 17.53 25.01 30.72
C ALA A 378 17.87 24.71 32.19
N ILE A 379 17.07 25.24 33.15
CA ILE A 379 17.28 24.99 34.58
C ILE A 379 17.26 23.48 34.92
N ARG A 380 16.35 22.72 34.33
CA ARG A 380 16.15 21.31 34.71
C ARG A 380 17.12 20.34 34.02
N HIS A 381 17.60 20.69 32.81
CA HIS A 381 18.20 19.72 31.92
C HIS A 381 19.55 20.10 31.33
N SER A 382 19.92 21.42 31.35
CA SER A 382 21.09 21.86 30.61
C SER A 382 22.41 21.79 31.40
N GLU A 383 22.36 21.85 32.72
CA GLU A 383 23.56 22.08 33.57
C GLU A 383 24.36 23.33 33.12
N ALA A 384 23.67 24.30 32.53
CA ALA A 384 24.27 25.51 32.00
C ALA A 384 24.75 26.45 33.13
N ARG A 385 25.77 27.22 32.84
CA ARG A 385 26.21 28.34 33.71
C ARG A 385 25.50 29.64 33.35
N THR A 386 25.11 29.79 32.09
CA THR A 386 24.46 30.99 31.59
C THR A 386 23.28 30.63 30.68
N VAL A 387 22.14 31.28 30.92
CA VAL A 387 20.98 31.26 30.02
C VAL A 387 20.74 32.70 29.57
N THR A 388 20.65 32.93 28.26
CA THR A 388 20.42 34.26 27.69
C THR A 388 19.08 34.29 26.98
N ILE A 389 18.19 35.17 27.42
CA ILE A 389 16.93 35.50 26.75
C ILE A 389 17.20 36.72 25.88
N ARG A 390 16.94 36.67 24.58
CA ARG A 390 17.19 37.76 23.67
C ARG A 390 15.95 38.11 22.86
N LEU A 391 15.64 39.40 22.75
CA LEU A 391 14.59 39.95 21.94
C LEU A 391 15.15 41.05 21.05
N ASP A 392 15.11 40.87 19.74
CA ASP A 392 15.69 41.78 18.74
C ASP A 392 14.77 41.96 17.54
N VAL A 393 15.13 42.94 16.68
CA VAL A 393 14.54 43.09 15.34
C VAL A 393 15.62 42.87 14.29
N GLU A 394 15.47 41.81 13.51
CA GLU A 394 16.36 41.51 12.38
C GLU A 394 15.62 41.71 11.04
N SER A 395 16.11 42.58 10.18
CA SER A 395 15.49 42.89 8.88
C SER A 395 14.01 43.27 8.96
N GLY A 396 13.63 44.01 10.02
CA GLY A 396 12.25 44.46 10.25
C GLY A 396 11.31 43.38 10.82
N LYS A 397 11.83 42.23 11.26
CA LYS A 397 11.07 41.11 11.85
C LYS A 397 11.49 40.91 13.30
N VAL A 398 10.52 40.62 14.16
CA VAL A 398 10.77 40.26 15.54
C VAL A 398 11.46 38.91 15.62
N VAL A 399 12.58 38.87 16.32
CA VAL A 399 13.36 37.66 16.60
C VAL A 399 13.47 37.49 18.11
N PHE A 400 12.93 36.40 18.60
CA PHE A 400 13.03 36.00 19.99
C PHE A 400 13.90 34.75 20.13
N SER A 401 14.81 34.72 21.09
CA SER A 401 15.64 33.53 21.32
C SER A 401 15.95 33.29 22.79
N VAL A 402 16.11 32.03 23.16
CA VAL A 402 16.63 31.58 24.45
C VAL A 402 17.78 30.63 24.19
N THR A 403 18.95 30.94 24.73
CA THR A 403 20.17 30.16 24.50
C THR A 403 20.82 29.81 25.84
N ASP A 404 21.22 28.56 26.02
CA ASP A 404 22.02 28.09 27.14
C ASP A 404 23.39 27.59 26.70
N ASP A 405 24.37 27.61 27.58
CA ASP A 405 25.73 27.13 27.41
C ASP A 405 25.96 25.73 28.02
N GLY A 406 24.87 24.92 28.15
CA GLY A 406 24.89 23.65 28.84
C GLY A 406 25.33 22.46 28.02
N LEU A 407 24.93 21.27 28.49
CA LEU A 407 25.31 19.98 27.89
C LEU A 407 24.80 19.81 26.44
N GLY A 408 23.69 20.46 26.08
CA GLY A 408 23.03 20.26 24.81
C GLY A 408 22.61 18.79 24.56
N PHE A 409 22.07 18.50 23.39
CA PHE A 409 21.72 17.15 22.97
C PHE A 409 21.79 17.02 21.45
N ALA A 410 21.89 15.77 20.96
CA ALA A 410 21.93 15.50 19.52
C ALA A 410 20.58 15.84 18.86
N TRP A 411 20.56 16.89 18.02
CA TRP A 411 19.45 17.30 17.18
C TRP A 411 19.85 17.12 15.70
N PRO A 412 19.12 16.40 14.82
CA PRO A 412 17.68 16.13 14.79
C PRO A 412 17.25 14.67 15.03
N LEU A 413 17.82 13.92 15.93
CA LEU A 413 17.45 12.52 16.18
C LEU A 413 16.07 12.32 16.82
N LEU A 414 15.33 13.40 17.09
CA LEU A 414 13.94 13.34 17.52
C LEU A 414 13.03 13.60 16.31
N ASN A 415 12.47 12.54 15.74
CA ASN A 415 11.39 12.63 14.74
C ASN A 415 10.30 13.55 15.26
N ARG A 416 9.74 14.40 14.37
CA ARG A 416 8.58 15.28 14.68
C ARG A 416 7.43 14.54 15.39
N GLU A 417 7.24 13.24 15.09
CA GLU A 417 6.24 12.38 15.72
C GLU A 417 6.50 12.12 17.22
N ASN A 418 7.75 12.17 17.68
CA ASN A 418 8.12 12.00 19.09
C ASN A 418 8.17 13.32 19.88
N MET A 419 7.97 14.47 19.25
CA MET A 419 7.90 15.78 19.92
C MET A 419 6.55 16.04 20.62
N HIS A 420 5.50 15.30 20.27
CA HIS A 420 4.18 15.43 20.88
C HIS A 420 4.23 14.96 22.35
N GLY A 421 4.19 15.93 23.27
CA GLY A 421 4.22 15.69 24.73
C GLY A 421 5.50 16.12 25.44
N ARG A 422 6.52 16.59 24.73
CA ARG A 422 7.72 17.23 25.33
C ARG A 422 7.67 18.74 25.14
N GLY A 423 8.27 19.50 26.03
CA GLY A 423 8.25 20.98 26.03
C GLY A 423 8.58 21.65 24.68
N LEU A 424 9.49 21.06 23.88
CA LEU A 424 9.83 21.52 22.53
C LEU A 424 8.64 21.50 21.56
N GLY A 425 7.82 20.45 21.59
CA GLY A 425 6.61 20.36 20.77
C GLY A 425 5.55 21.40 21.14
N ILE A 426 5.42 21.67 22.42
CA ILE A 426 4.52 22.73 22.91
C ILE A 426 5.01 24.11 22.45
N MET A 427 6.31 24.38 22.49
CA MET A 427 6.88 25.64 22.02
C MET A 427 6.72 25.83 20.50
N ASP A 428 6.95 24.77 19.68
CA ASP A 428 6.71 24.80 18.23
C ASP A 428 5.24 25.08 17.91
N PHE A 429 4.32 24.40 18.61
CA PHE A 429 2.89 24.64 18.47
C PHE A 429 2.50 26.08 18.81
N ARG A 430 3.02 26.66 19.91
CA ARG A 430 2.78 28.04 20.31
C ARG A 430 3.32 29.05 19.28
N ALA A 431 4.50 28.81 18.73
CA ALA A 431 5.06 29.64 17.66
C ALA A 431 4.18 29.58 16.39
N SER A 432 3.65 28.41 16.06
CA SER A 432 2.75 28.26 14.90
C SER A 432 1.41 29.00 15.07
N LEU A 433 0.87 29.09 16.29
CA LEU A 433 -0.37 29.84 16.59
C LEU A 433 -0.24 31.34 16.26
N ILE A 434 0.94 31.89 16.43
CA ILE A 434 1.24 33.31 16.18
C ILE A 434 1.88 33.52 14.80
N GLN A 435 1.94 32.49 13.96
CA GLN A 435 2.56 32.54 12.63
C GLN A 435 4.05 32.89 12.64
N TYR A 436 4.77 32.43 13.67
CA TYR A 436 6.22 32.56 13.79
C TYR A 436 6.90 31.23 13.48
N ARG A 437 8.11 31.28 12.94
CA ARG A 437 8.93 30.10 12.66
C ARG A 437 9.73 29.69 13.87
N PHE A 438 9.57 28.46 14.32
CA PHE A 438 10.31 27.87 15.44
C PHE A 438 11.54 27.11 14.95
N ASN A 439 12.71 27.44 15.48
CA ASN A 439 13.97 26.78 15.17
C ASN A 439 14.69 26.37 16.46
N VAL A 440 15.26 25.17 16.46
CA VAL A 440 16.09 24.68 17.57
C VAL A 440 17.45 24.30 17.02
N LYS A 441 18.51 24.78 17.67
CA LYS A 441 19.89 24.39 17.40
C LYS A 441 20.47 23.87 18.68
N CYS A 442 20.73 22.57 18.78
CA CYS A 442 21.36 21.92 19.92
C CYS A 442 22.42 20.96 19.43
N ALA A 443 23.55 20.89 20.11
CA ALA A 443 24.57 19.89 19.87
C ALA A 443 25.20 19.48 21.22
N PRO A 444 25.61 18.19 21.37
CA PRO A 444 26.27 17.75 22.59
C PRO A 444 27.50 18.60 22.94
N GLY A 445 27.55 19.11 24.17
CA GLY A 445 28.63 19.97 24.66
C GLY A 445 28.62 21.41 24.13
N GLN A 446 27.61 21.85 23.36
CA GLN A 446 27.51 23.20 22.80
C GLN A 446 26.26 23.95 23.26
N GLY A 447 25.54 23.43 24.25
CA GLY A 447 24.30 24.01 24.73
C GLY A 447 23.13 23.87 23.73
N CYS A 448 22.08 24.64 23.95
CA CYS A 448 20.88 24.67 23.16
C CYS A 448 20.42 26.09 22.87
N SER A 449 19.97 26.38 21.66
CA SER A 449 19.41 27.65 21.23
C SER A 449 18.04 27.42 20.59
N ILE A 450 17.03 28.01 21.21
CA ILE A 450 15.66 28.08 20.72
C ILE A 450 15.47 29.46 20.11
N ARG A 451 15.02 29.51 18.85
CA ARG A 451 14.82 30.76 18.13
C ARG A 451 13.44 30.78 17.47
N VAL A 452 12.71 31.86 17.68
CA VAL A 452 11.37 32.12 17.17
C VAL A 452 11.41 33.41 16.34
N ILE A 453 11.04 33.31 15.08
CA ILE A 453 11.20 34.37 14.08
C ILE A 453 9.86 34.67 13.45
N GLU A 454 9.50 35.95 13.38
CA GLU A 454 8.32 36.43 12.66
C GLU A 454 8.40 36.02 11.18
N CYS A 455 7.28 35.48 10.58
CA CYS A 455 7.27 35.00 9.21
C CYS A 455 7.21 36.07 8.13
#